data_6584daf208ee248c3d6c7aaf6ad9d034
#
_entry.id   6584daf208ee248c3d6c7aaf6ad9d034
#
_cell.length_a   1.000
_cell.length_b   1.000
_cell.length_c   1.000
_cell.angle_alpha   90.00
_cell.angle_beta   90.00
_cell.angle_gamma   90.00
#
_symmetry.space_group_name_H-M   'P 1'
#
loop_
_entity.id
_entity.type
_entity.pdbx_description
1 polymer ?
#
loop_
_entity_poly.entity_id
_entity_poly.type
_entity_poly.pdbx_seq_one_letter_code
_entity_poly.pdbx_strand_id
1 'polypeptide(L)'
;MKKLLIVLLMVFMFIPSIYAETEYKVMNFDEVLTEEGIEHDFSNYTESDDKITIYFFRGKGCKFCRAFLSYLNDIVPEYGKYFNVVAYDVWNDRNSDKLLDEVSEFLNQPSEGIPYAIIGDTVFNGYSTDYDEAIKKAIKKEHNKKKRYDVLFEMKEAKEEENKVDFTPVYVTCGIISLVTISSFVYSAIRINKLSNDIKELSKNNKV
;
A
#
# COMPACT_ATOMS: atom_id res chain seq x y z
N MET A 1 38.67 4.34 -18.62
CA MET A 1 38.20 3.71 -17.38
C MET A 1 37.36 4.64 -16.51
N LYS A 2 37.81 5.87 -16.16
CA LYS A 2 37.01 6.83 -15.33
C LYS A 2 35.62 7.19 -15.90
N LYS A 3 35.49 7.36 -17.25
CA LYS A 3 34.20 7.68 -17.88
C LYS A 3 33.21 6.52 -17.84
N LEU A 4 33.66 5.26 -17.91
CA LEU A 4 32.84 4.08 -17.80
C LEU A 4 32.28 3.90 -16.37
N LEU A 5 33.09 4.25 -15.37
CA LEU A 5 32.68 4.19 -13.94
C LEU A 5 31.54 5.17 -13.63
N ILE A 6 31.59 6.38 -14.22
CA ILE A 6 30.56 7.41 -14.06
C ILE A 6 29.22 6.98 -14.67
N VAL A 7 29.27 6.39 -15.87
CA VAL A 7 28.07 5.86 -16.53
C VAL A 7 27.46 4.70 -15.74
N LEU A 8 28.30 3.81 -15.18
CA LEU A 8 27.84 2.71 -14.33
C LEU A 8 27.19 3.21 -13.03
N LEU A 9 27.74 4.25 -12.42
CA LEU A 9 27.17 4.89 -11.23
C LEU A 9 25.83 5.58 -11.52
N MET A 10 25.66 6.21 -12.69
CA MET A 10 24.38 6.79 -13.10
C MET A 10 23.30 5.75 -13.33
N VAL A 11 23.64 4.59 -13.91
CA VAL A 11 22.66 3.49 -14.12
C VAL A 11 22.19 2.92 -12.79
N PHE A 12 23.06 2.87 -11.76
CA PHE A 12 22.66 2.39 -10.43
C PHE A 12 21.67 3.32 -9.69
N MET A 13 21.61 4.60 -10.03
CA MET A 13 20.66 5.54 -9.44
C MET A 13 19.23 5.40 -10.01
N PHE A 14 19.04 4.65 -11.09
CA PHE A 14 17.75 4.41 -11.73
C PHE A 14 17.15 3.03 -11.46
N ILE A 15 17.66 2.29 -10.47
CA ILE A 15 17.01 1.05 -10.06
C ILE A 15 15.73 1.43 -9.32
N PRO A 16 14.52 1.19 -9.87
CA PRO A 16 13.30 1.41 -9.14
C PRO A 16 13.35 0.54 -7.88
N SER A 17 13.06 1.14 -6.74
CA SER A 17 12.89 0.40 -5.49
C SER A 17 11.80 -0.62 -5.74
N ILE A 18 12.15 -1.90 -5.85
CA ILE A 18 11.19 -3.00 -5.89
C ILE A 18 10.61 -3.03 -4.47
N TYR A 19 9.43 -2.45 -4.30
CA TYR A 19 8.65 -2.63 -3.09
C TYR A 19 8.31 -4.11 -3.01
N ALA A 20 8.87 -4.80 -2.04
CA ALA A 20 8.44 -6.16 -1.72
C ALA A 20 6.98 -6.06 -1.24
N GLU A 21 6.08 -6.64 -1.98
CA GLU A 21 4.67 -6.77 -1.58
C GLU A 21 4.65 -7.59 -0.29
N THR A 22 4.06 -7.03 0.76
CA THR A 22 3.97 -7.73 2.05
C THR A 22 2.94 -8.84 1.90
N GLU A 23 3.38 -10.09 1.98
CA GLU A 23 2.50 -11.24 1.94
C GLU A 23 1.84 -11.41 3.32
N TYR A 24 0.50 -11.45 3.34
CA TYR A 24 -0.31 -11.71 4.53
C TYR A 24 -0.86 -13.12 4.47
N LYS A 25 -0.91 -13.79 5.63
CA LYS A 25 -1.62 -15.06 5.73
C LYS A 25 -3.12 -14.80 5.85
N VAL A 26 -3.79 -14.81 4.72
CA VAL A 26 -5.23 -14.55 4.61
C VAL A 26 -5.99 -15.87 4.64
N MET A 27 -7.11 -15.90 5.33
CA MET A 27 -8.06 -17.02 5.32
C MET A 27 -9.43 -16.52 4.87
N ASN A 28 -10.09 -17.30 4.03
CA ASN A 28 -11.48 -17.06 3.68
C ASN A 28 -12.43 -17.57 4.79
N PHE A 29 -13.74 -17.42 4.57
CA PHE A 29 -14.72 -17.75 5.60
C PHE A 29 -14.76 -19.25 5.92
N ASP A 30 -14.71 -20.13 4.92
CA ASP A 30 -14.66 -21.58 5.08
C ASP A 30 -13.43 -22.04 5.86
N GLU A 31 -12.27 -21.52 5.47
CA GLU A 31 -10.98 -21.83 6.11
C GLU A 31 -10.95 -21.42 7.59
N VAL A 32 -11.44 -20.23 7.91
CA VAL A 32 -11.42 -19.74 9.30
C VAL A 32 -12.42 -20.45 10.19
N LEU A 33 -13.60 -20.81 9.67
CA LEU A 33 -14.57 -21.63 10.43
C LEU A 33 -14.03 -23.02 10.69
N THR A 34 -13.42 -23.63 9.66
CA THR A 34 -12.77 -24.95 9.79
C THR A 34 -11.64 -24.92 10.82
N GLU A 35 -10.76 -23.90 10.78
CA GLU A 35 -9.67 -23.77 11.73
C GLU A 35 -10.16 -23.62 13.17
N GLU A 36 -11.28 -22.93 13.40
CA GLU A 36 -11.89 -22.75 14.71
C GLU A 36 -12.80 -23.92 15.11
N GLY A 37 -12.98 -24.93 14.26
CA GLY A 37 -13.84 -26.09 14.52
C GLY A 37 -15.32 -25.72 14.68
N ILE A 38 -15.78 -24.76 13.88
CA ILE A 38 -17.19 -24.36 13.80
C ILE A 38 -17.84 -25.14 12.65
N GLU A 39 -18.85 -25.96 12.99
CA GLU A 39 -19.61 -26.68 11.96
C GLU A 39 -20.38 -25.69 11.09
N HIS A 40 -20.31 -25.84 9.78
CA HIS A 40 -20.96 -24.97 8.82
C HIS A 40 -21.36 -25.74 7.55
N ASP A 41 -22.39 -25.28 6.88
CA ASP A 41 -22.82 -25.77 5.57
C ASP A 41 -22.87 -24.62 4.57
N PHE A 42 -21.92 -24.62 3.64
CA PHE A 42 -21.80 -23.62 2.60
C PHE A 42 -22.39 -24.07 1.26
N SER A 43 -23.32 -25.04 1.25
CA SER A 43 -24.05 -25.42 0.03
C SER A 43 -24.73 -24.24 -0.66
N ASN A 44 -25.10 -23.19 0.09
CA ASN A 44 -25.74 -21.96 -0.38
C ASN A 44 -24.87 -20.72 -0.20
N TYR A 45 -23.58 -20.86 0.12
CA TYR A 45 -22.63 -19.78 0.25
C TYR A 45 -21.52 -19.91 -0.80
N THR A 46 -21.30 -18.88 -1.57
CA THR A 46 -20.24 -18.82 -2.58
C THR A 46 -19.59 -17.44 -2.49
N GLU A 47 -18.28 -17.37 -2.45
CA GLU A 47 -17.57 -16.10 -2.56
C GLU A 47 -17.74 -15.49 -3.94
N SER A 48 -17.87 -14.18 -4.01
CA SER A 48 -18.11 -13.47 -5.26
C SER A 48 -17.67 -11.99 -5.15
N ASP A 49 -17.14 -11.44 -6.22
CA ASP A 49 -16.66 -10.06 -6.28
C ASP A 49 -17.78 -9.00 -6.15
N ASP A 50 -19.04 -9.41 -6.35
CA ASP A 50 -20.20 -8.53 -6.19
C ASP A 50 -20.71 -8.44 -4.75
N LYS A 51 -20.09 -9.16 -3.81
CA LYS A 51 -20.36 -9.06 -2.38
C LYS A 51 -19.45 -8.02 -1.73
N ILE A 52 -19.86 -7.55 -0.54
CA ILE A 52 -18.96 -6.74 0.31
C ILE A 52 -17.94 -7.64 0.98
N THR A 53 -16.80 -7.10 1.35
CA THR A 53 -15.80 -7.79 2.17
C THR A 53 -15.92 -7.37 3.63
N ILE A 54 -16.04 -8.36 4.52
CA ILE A 54 -15.86 -8.19 5.96
C ILE A 54 -14.40 -8.50 6.26
N TYR A 55 -13.60 -7.48 6.60
CA TYR A 55 -12.25 -7.67 7.07
C TYR A 55 -12.26 -8.00 8.56
N PHE A 56 -11.65 -9.12 8.92
CA PHE A 56 -11.74 -9.69 10.26
C PHE A 56 -10.37 -10.00 10.84
N PHE A 57 -9.93 -9.17 11.79
CA PHE A 57 -8.68 -9.38 12.51
C PHE A 57 -8.97 -10.15 13.80
N ARG A 58 -8.31 -11.29 13.94
CA ARG A 58 -8.57 -12.27 14.98
C ARG A 58 -7.31 -12.89 15.54
N GLY A 59 -7.43 -13.66 16.64
CA GLY A 59 -6.41 -14.61 17.09
C GLY A 59 -6.99 -16.02 17.13
N LYS A 60 -6.21 -17.02 16.72
CA LYS A 60 -6.61 -18.42 16.78
C LYS A 60 -6.96 -18.81 18.21
N GLY A 61 -8.18 -19.36 18.42
CA GLY A 61 -8.68 -19.74 19.73
C GLY A 61 -9.20 -18.58 20.60
N CYS A 62 -9.29 -17.38 20.08
CA CYS A 62 -9.88 -16.24 20.75
C CYS A 62 -11.40 -16.47 20.94
N LYS A 63 -11.87 -16.46 22.17
CA LYS A 63 -13.27 -16.75 22.52
C LYS A 63 -14.26 -15.80 21.83
N PHE A 64 -13.98 -14.52 21.85
CA PHE A 64 -14.86 -13.51 21.24
C PHE A 64 -14.80 -13.52 19.71
N CYS A 65 -13.63 -13.85 19.16
CA CYS A 65 -13.48 -14.05 17.71
C CYS A 65 -14.30 -15.24 17.24
N ARG A 66 -14.26 -16.35 17.97
CA ARG A 66 -15.06 -17.53 17.69
C ARG A 66 -16.56 -17.23 17.79
N ALA A 67 -17.00 -16.45 18.80
CA ALA A 67 -18.40 -16.06 18.95
C ALA A 67 -18.87 -15.20 17.77
N PHE A 68 -18.04 -14.25 17.30
CA PHE A 68 -18.33 -13.45 16.11
C PHE A 68 -18.46 -14.31 14.85
N LEU A 69 -17.53 -15.26 14.63
CA LEU A 69 -17.58 -16.19 13.50
C LEU A 69 -18.81 -17.08 13.54
N SER A 70 -19.17 -17.60 14.73
CA SER A 70 -20.40 -18.39 14.89
C SER A 70 -21.64 -17.58 14.53
N TYR A 71 -21.70 -16.32 14.97
CA TYR A 71 -22.80 -15.43 14.61
C TYR A 71 -22.85 -15.16 13.09
N LEU A 72 -21.71 -14.90 12.45
CA LEU A 72 -21.72 -14.74 10.98
C LEU A 72 -22.18 -16.00 10.26
N ASN A 73 -21.78 -17.18 10.75
CA ASN A 73 -22.25 -18.47 10.21
C ASN A 73 -23.75 -18.65 10.39
N ASP A 74 -24.30 -18.30 11.55
CA ASP A 74 -25.74 -18.40 11.83
C ASP A 74 -26.59 -17.52 10.89
N ILE A 75 -26.07 -16.39 10.44
CA ILE A 75 -26.78 -15.50 9.53
C ILE A 75 -26.54 -15.81 8.05
N VAL A 76 -25.67 -16.75 7.69
CA VAL A 76 -25.39 -17.14 6.29
C VAL A 76 -26.67 -17.44 5.49
N PRO A 77 -27.67 -18.19 6.00
CA PRO A 77 -28.85 -18.50 5.21
C PRO A 77 -29.63 -17.29 4.67
N GLU A 78 -29.56 -16.17 5.41
CA GLU A 78 -30.26 -14.93 5.02
C GLU A 78 -29.30 -13.88 4.42
N TYR A 79 -28.12 -13.73 4.99
CA TYR A 79 -27.19 -12.65 4.70
C TYR A 79 -25.95 -13.08 3.88
N GLY A 80 -25.64 -14.37 3.80
CA GLY A 80 -24.45 -14.88 3.12
C GLY A 80 -24.31 -14.47 1.66
N LYS A 81 -25.42 -14.11 1.03
CA LYS A 81 -25.43 -13.54 -0.34
C LYS A 81 -24.88 -12.11 -0.44
N TYR A 82 -24.64 -11.43 0.68
CA TYR A 82 -24.21 -10.04 0.70
C TYR A 82 -22.74 -9.86 1.03
N PHE A 83 -22.08 -10.82 1.69
CA PHE A 83 -20.72 -10.65 2.19
C PHE A 83 -19.79 -11.82 1.88
N ASN A 84 -18.50 -11.50 1.75
CA ASN A 84 -17.36 -12.39 1.90
C ASN A 84 -16.67 -12.08 3.23
N VAL A 85 -15.89 -13.02 3.75
CA VAL A 85 -15.03 -12.79 4.92
C VAL A 85 -13.58 -12.99 4.54
N VAL A 86 -12.74 -12.02 4.92
CA VAL A 86 -11.28 -12.07 4.80
C VAL A 86 -10.70 -11.95 6.21
N ALA A 87 -10.14 -13.04 6.71
CA ALA A 87 -9.66 -13.13 8.08
C ALA A 87 -8.13 -13.10 8.17
N TYR A 88 -7.62 -12.33 9.13
CA TYR A 88 -6.20 -12.14 9.44
C TYR A 88 -5.91 -12.61 10.88
N ASP A 89 -4.94 -13.52 11.05
CA ASP A 89 -4.54 -13.99 12.38
C ASP A 89 -3.40 -13.13 12.95
N VAL A 90 -3.76 -12.12 13.72
CA VAL A 90 -2.80 -11.17 14.32
C VAL A 90 -1.94 -11.76 15.43
N TRP A 91 -2.31 -12.91 15.99
CA TRP A 91 -1.50 -13.56 17.03
C TRP A 91 -0.38 -14.43 16.45
N ASN A 92 -0.57 -14.99 15.25
CA ASN A 92 0.36 -15.93 14.66
C ASN A 92 1.02 -15.39 13.36
N ASP A 93 0.57 -14.23 12.86
CA ASP A 93 1.18 -13.57 11.73
C ASP A 93 1.49 -12.10 12.05
N ARG A 94 2.77 -11.79 12.17
CA ARG A 94 3.25 -10.43 12.46
C ARG A 94 2.88 -9.41 11.40
N ASN A 95 2.73 -9.83 10.13
CA ASN A 95 2.33 -8.93 9.07
C ASN A 95 0.85 -8.56 9.21
N SER A 96 -0.01 -9.51 9.60
CA SER A 96 -1.41 -9.27 9.92
C SER A 96 -1.60 -8.36 11.13
N ASP A 97 -0.73 -8.50 12.17
CA ASP A 97 -0.73 -7.62 13.33
C ASP A 97 -0.39 -6.17 12.95
N LYS A 98 0.66 -5.98 12.16
CA LYS A 98 1.00 -4.66 11.62
C LYS A 98 -0.10 -4.08 10.72
N LEU A 99 -0.75 -4.93 9.91
CA LEU A 99 -1.85 -4.48 9.07
C LEU A 99 -3.01 -3.96 9.92
N LEU A 100 -3.32 -4.61 11.05
CA LEU A 100 -4.32 -4.12 12.00
C LEU A 100 -3.97 -2.72 12.53
N ASP A 101 -2.71 -2.52 12.93
CA ASP A 101 -2.24 -1.21 13.40
C ASP A 101 -2.42 -0.14 12.31
N GLU A 102 -1.95 -0.42 11.09
CA GLU A 102 -2.04 0.51 9.97
C GLU A 102 -3.48 0.84 9.58
N VAL A 103 -4.37 -0.16 9.53
CA VAL A 103 -5.78 0.03 9.17
C VAL A 103 -6.53 0.78 10.27
N SER A 104 -6.28 0.46 11.54
CA SER A 104 -6.93 1.11 12.66
C SER A 104 -6.50 2.58 12.80
N GLU A 105 -5.23 2.89 12.50
CA GLU A 105 -4.72 4.26 12.41
C GLU A 105 -5.35 5.01 11.23
N PHE A 106 -5.39 4.40 10.05
CA PHE A 106 -5.99 4.99 8.84
C PHE A 106 -7.47 5.35 9.06
N LEU A 107 -8.22 4.49 9.75
CA LEU A 107 -9.62 4.73 10.09
C LEU A 107 -9.80 5.70 11.25
N ASN A 108 -8.73 6.12 11.91
CA ASN A 108 -8.76 6.89 13.17
C ASN A 108 -9.65 6.21 14.23
N GLN A 109 -9.63 4.88 14.28
CA GLN A 109 -10.35 4.03 15.22
C GLN A 109 -9.38 2.97 15.80
N PRO A 110 -8.55 3.35 16.80
CA PRO A 110 -7.54 2.46 17.34
C PRO A 110 -8.11 1.13 17.81
N SER A 111 -7.40 0.05 17.51
CA SER A 111 -7.78 -1.28 18.01
C SER A 111 -7.54 -1.37 19.51
N GLU A 112 -8.57 -1.70 20.28
CA GLU A 112 -8.48 -2.00 21.71
C GLU A 112 -8.24 -3.50 21.97
N GLY A 113 -8.16 -4.27 20.90
CA GLY A 113 -7.97 -5.72 20.93
C GLY A 113 -8.73 -6.42 19.78
N ILE A 114 -8.91 -7.73 19.96
CA ILE A 114 -9.61 -8.56 18.97
C ILE A 114 -10.85 -9.25 19.57
N PRO A 115 -11.87 -9.56 18.73
CA PRO A 115 -11.94 -9.33 17.28
C PRO A 115 -12.01 -7.84 16.91
N TYR A 116 -11.40 -7.49 15.78
CA TYR A 116 -11.58 -6.20 15.16
C TYR A 116 -12.13 -6.45 13.75
N ALA A 117 -13.37 -6.03 13.51
CA ALA A 117 -14.07 -6.31 12.26
C ALA A 117 -14.46 -5.01 11.55
N ILE A 118 -14.27 -4.97 10.23
CA ILE A 118 -14.57 -3.82 9.39
C ILE A 118 -15.60 -4.23 8.35
N ILE A 119 -16.72 -3.52 8.30
CA ILE A 119 -17.80 -3.74 7.34
C ILE A 119 -18.07 -2.40 6.63
N GLY A 120 -17.51 -2.22 5.45
CA GLY A 120 -17.51 -0.95 4.76
C GLY A 120 -16.85 0.16 5.61
N ASP A 121 -17.59 1.19 5.97
CA ASP A 121 -17.14 2.30 6.81
C ASP A 121 -17.39 2.10 8.32
N THR A 122 -17.85 0.91 8.72
CA THR A 122 -18.23 0.63 10.11
C THR A 122 -17.25 -0.36 10.74
N VAL A 123 -16.74 0.01 11.92
CA VAL A 123 -15.81 -0.82 12.71
C VAL A 123 -16.53 -1.39 13.92
N PHE A 124 -16.27 -2.66 14.20
CA PHE A 124 -16.67 -3.37 15.42
C PHE A 124 -15.40 -3.77 16.18
N ASN A 125 -15.14 -3.11 17.29
CA ASN A 125 -14.00 -3.37 18.16
C ASN A 125 -14.45 -4.24 19.34
N GLY A 126 -14.07 -5.51 19.31
CA GLY A 126 -14.67 -6.54 20.15
C GLY A 126 -15.97 -7.10 19.58
N TYR A 127 -16.56 -8.07 20.30
CA TYR A 127 -17.85 -8.63 19.95
C TYR A 127 -18.67 -8.99 21.19
N SER A 128 -19.95 -8.61 21.15
CA SER A 128 -21.02 -9.11 22.00
C SER A 128 -22.31 -9.23 21.16
N THR A 129 -23.28 -9.98 21.63
CA THR A 129 -24.58 -10.17 20.97
C THR A 129 -25.36 -8.83 20.81
N ASP A 130 -25.01 -7.81 21.55
CA ASP A 130 -25.59 -6.47 21.38
C ASP A 130 -25.25 -5.83 20.02
N TYR A 131 -24.21 -6.34 19.36
CA TYR A 131 -23.79 -5.88 18.02
C TYR A 131 -24.53 -6.55 16.87
N ASP A 132 -25.26 -7.65 17.11
CA ASP A 132 -25.88 -8.48 16.06
C ASP A 132 -26.71 -7.69 15.06
N GLU A 133 -27.61 -6.85 15.55
CA GLU A 133 -28.46 -6.02 14.68
C GLU A 133 -27.65 -4.93 13.97
N ALA A 134 -26.65 -4.36 14.64
CA ALA A 134 -25.78 -3.36 14.04
C ALA A 134 -24.91 -3.96 12.92
N ILE A 135 -24.42 -5.20 13.07
CA ILE A 135 -23.68 -5.94 12.05
C ILE A 135 -24.56 -6.19 10.82
N LYS A 136 -25.77 -6.74 11.00
CA LYS A 136 -26.73 -6.95 9.92
C LYS A 136 -27.05 -5.66 9.17
N LYS A 137 -27.23 -4.56 9.92
CA LYS A 137 -27.48 -3.24 9.35
C LYS A 137 -26.27 -2.72 8.55
N ALA A 138 -25.04 -2.89 9.06
CA ALA A 138 -23.83 -2.51 8.37
C ALA A 138 -23.65 -3.28 7.06
N ILE A 139 -23.86 -4.61 7.07
CA ILE A 139 -23.82 -5.46 5.88
C ILE A 139 -24.79 -4.95 4.80
N LYS A 140 -26.07 -4.76 5.15
CA LYS A 140 -27.09 -4.27 4.20
C LYS A 140 -26.80 -2.85 3.72
N LYS A 141 -26.37 -1.95 4.63
CA LYS A 141 -26.01 -0.56 4.30
C LYS A 141 -24.92 -0.53 3.24
N GLU A 142 -23.83 -1.29 3.48
CA GLU A 142 -22.69 -1.30 2.58
C GLU A 142 -23.00 -1.96 1.24
N HIS A 143 -23.67 -3.10 1.27
CA HIS A 143 -24.06 -3.81 0.05
C HIS A 143 -24.94 -2.95 -0.89
N ASN A 144 -25.80 -2.11 -0.35
CA ASN A 144 -26.72 -1.26 -1.11
C ASN A 144 -26.09 0.03 -1.65
N LYS A 145 -24.84 0.33 -1.30
CA LYS A 145 -24.12 1.50 -1.84
C LYS A 145 -23.80 1.30 -3.31
N LYS A 146 -23.86 2.36 -4.10
CA LYS A 146 -23.41 2.36 -5.51
C LYS A 146 -21.88 2.22 -5.62
N LYS A 147 -21.12 2.89 -4.76
CA LYS A 147 -19.69 2.72 -4.56
C LYS A 147 -19.49 2.17 -3.15
N ARG A 148 -19.08 0.92 -3.07
CA ARG A 148 -18.76 0.26 -1.81
C ARG A 148 -17.43 0.72 -1.32
N TYR A 149 -17.28 0.80 0.00
CA TYR A 149 -16.04 1.18 0.65
C TYR A 149 -15.20 -0.06 0.94
N ASP A 150 -13.99 -0.09 0.41
CA ASP A 150 -12.99 -1.10 0.69
C ASP A 150 -11.81 -0.44 1.38
N VAL A 151 -11.64 -0.69 2.66
CA VAL A 151 -10.63 -0.01 3.48
C VAL A 151 -9.21 -0.27 3.01
N LEU A 152 -8.90 -1.50 2.57
CA LEU A 152 -7.54 -1.83 2.12
C LEU A 152 -7.23 -1.17 0.78
N PHE A 153 -8.21 -1.08 -0.10
CA PHE A 153 -8.07 -0.38 -1.36
C PHE A 153 -7.87 1.14 -1.14
N GLU A 154 -8.73 1.78 -0.34
CA GLU A 154 -8.64 3.21 -0.05
C GLU A 154 -7.31 3.56 0.69
N MET A 155 -6.87 2.71 1.61
CA MET A 155 -5.58 2.87 2.29
C MET A 155 -4.40 2.75 1.32
N LYS A 156 -4.48 1.83 0.35
CA LYS A 156 -3.45 1.67 -0.69
C LYS A 156 -3.40 2.90 -1.59
N GLU A 157 -4.54 3.38 -2.07
CA GLU A 157 -4.62 4.60 -2.89
C GLU A 157 -4.05 5.81 -2.14
N ALA A 158 -4.40 5.99 -0.86
CA ALA A 158 -3.89 7.08 -0.04
C ALA A 158 -2.36 7.04 0.10
N LYS A 159 -1.79 5.85 0.34
CA LYS A 159 -0.32 5.67 0.40
C LYS A 159 0.36 5.92 -0.94
N GLU A 160 -0.27 5.55 -2.06
CA GLU A 160 0.25 5.82 -3.40
C GLU A 160 0.21 7.31 -3.73
N GLU A 161 -0.79 8.04 -3.26
CA GLU A 161 -0.87 9.50 -3.41
C GLU A 161 0.19 10.22 -2.58
N GLU A 162 0.39 9.80 -1.33
CA GLU A 162 1.43 10.35 -0.45
C GLU A 162 2.84 10.09 -1.01
N ASN A 163 3.06 8.94 -1.64
CA ASN A 163 4.33 8.56 -2.25
C ASN A 163 4.56 9.17 -3.64
N LYS A 164 3.61 9.88 -4.22
CA LYS A 164 3.82 10.69 -5.43
C LYS A 164 4.68 11.92 -5.09
N VAL A 165 5.96 11.67 -4.80
CA VAL A 165 6.95 12.74 -4.64
C VAL A 165 7.01 13.52 -5.94
N ASP A 166 6.68 14.80 -5.91
CA ASP A 166 6.84 15.70 -7.06
C ASP A 166 8.33 15.93 -7.30
N PHE A 167 8.91 15.14 -8.21
CA PHE A 167 10.31 15.28 -8.63
C PHE A 167 10.54 16.47 -9.57
N THR A 168 9.51 17.21 -9.96
CA THR A 168 9.63 18.37 -10.86
C THR A 168 10.67 19.37 -10.38
N PRO A 169 10.73 19.78 -9.08
CA PRO A 169 11.75 20.69 -8.60
C PRO A 169 13.16 20.13 -8.74
N VAL A 170 13.33 18.82 -8.54
CA VAL A 170 14.64 18.14 -8.64
C VAL A 170 15.11 18.12 -10.09
N TYR A 171 14.24 17.78 -11.04
CA TYR A 171 14.60 17.80 -12.47
C TYR A 171 14.91 19.20 -12.98
N VAL A 172 14.16 20.23 -12.53
CA VAL A 172 14.40 21.62 -12.88
C VAL A 172 15.76 22.09 -12.34
N THR A 173 16.08 21.81 -11.08
CA THR A 173 17.37 22.21 -10.48
C THR A 173 18.54 21.47 -11.12
N CYS A 174 18.44 20.17 -11.38
CA CYS A 174 19.46 19.41 -12.10
C CYS A 174 19.65 19.91 -13.53
N GLY A 175 18.57 20.27 -14.22
CA GLY A 175 18.61 20.85 -15.55
C GLY A 175 19.34 22.18 -15.59
N ILE A 176 19.08 23.09 -14.65
CA ILE A 176 19.75 24.39 -14.53
C ILE A 176 21.25 24.19 -14.24
N ILE A 177 21.63 23.33 -13.29
CA ILE A 177 23.02 23.03 -12.97
C ILE A 177 23.75 22.48 -14.21
N SER A 178 23.11 21.57 -14.95
CA SER A 178 23.68 21.00 -16.19
C SER A 178 23.93 22.08 -17.25
N LEU A 179 23.01 23.00 -17.45
CA LEU A 179 23.15 24.11 -18.41
C LEU A 179 24.29 25.08 -18.02
N VAL A 180 24.39 25.40 -16.72
CA VAL A 180 25.46 26.26 -16.21
C VAL A 180 26.84 25.61 -16.38
N THR A 181 26.96 24.32 -16.10
CA THR A 181 28.23 23.59 -16.27
C THR A 181 28.64 23.46 -17.72
N ILE A 182 27.70 23.19 -18.64
CA ILE A 182 27.95 23.11 -20.08
C ILE A 182 28.37 24.48 -20.61
N SER A 183 27.67 25.56 -20.24
CA SER A 183 28.01 26.93 -20.69
C SER A 183 29.39 27.36 -20.18
N SER A 184 29.74 27.05 -18.95
CA SER A 184 31.08 27.32 -18.37
C SER A 184 32.17 26.55 -19.13
N PHE A 185 31.92 25.31 -19.51
CA PHE A 185 32.88 24.51 -20.28
C PHE A 185 33.07 25.03 -21.68
N VAL A 186 32.02 25.43 -22.37
CA VAL A 186 32.07 26.05 -23.70
C VAL A 186 32.81 27.37 -23.66
N TYR A 187 32.50 28.22 -22.67
CA TYR A 187 33.22 29.51 -22.49
C TYR A 187 34.73 29.31 -22.26
N SER A 188 35.10 28.36 -21.42
CA SER A 188 36.49 28.02 -21.17
C SER A 188 37.21 27.52 -22.42
N ALA A 189 36.56 26.68 -23.20
CA ALA A 189 37.11 26.17 -24.47
C ALA A 189 37.35 27.30 -25.51
N ILE A 190 36.40 28.23 -25.64
CA ILE A 190 36.55 29.40 -26.52
C ILE A 190 37.72 30.30 -26.08
N ARG A 191 37.85 30.52 -24.75
CA ARG A 191 38.91 31.35 -24.21
C ARG A 191 40.31 30.73 -24.42
N ILE A 192 40.40 29.39 -24.21
CA ILE A 192 41.62 28.64 -24.48
C ILE A 192 42.03 28.72 -25.96
N ASN A 193 41.08 28.59 -26.87
CA ASN A 193 41.33 28.67 -28.29
C ASN A 193 41.81 30.07 -28.72
N LYS A 194 41.20 31.14 -28.14
CA LYS A 194 41.64 32.52 -28.39
C LYS A 194 43.06 32.74 -27.90
N LEU A 195 43.38 32.35 -26.65
CA LEU A 195 44.75 32.46 -26.11
C LEU A 195 45.78 31.67 -26.93
N SER A 196 45.43 30.48 -27.40
CA SER A 196 46.31 29.71 -28.30
C SER A 196 46.61 30.40 -29.60
N ASN A 197 45.61 31.10 -30.18
CA ASN A 197 45.81 31.87 -31.42
C ASN A 197 46.67 33.13 -31.19
N ASP A 198 46.43 33.84 -30.07
CA ASP A 198 47.20 35.03 -29.71
C ASP A 198 48.71 34.67 -29.47
N ILE A 199 48.98 33.51 -28.82
CA ILE A 199 50.34 32.99 -28.66
C ILE A 199 50.98 32.63 -30.01
N LYS A 200 50.23 32.03 -30.91
CA LYS A 200 50.75 31.72 -32.26
C LYS A 200 51.11 32.98 -33.06
N GLU A 201 50.32 34.04 -32.97
CA GLU A 201 50.63 35.33 -33.60
C GLU A 201 51.90 36.00 -33.02
N LEU A 202 52.00 36.03 -31.68
CA LEU A 202 53.17 36.56 -31.01
C LEU A 202 54.46 35.78 -31.34
N SER A 203 54.34 34.45 -31.42
CA SER A 203 55.46 33.57 -31.85
C SER A 203 55.89 33.80 -33.30
N LYS A 204 54.98 34.26 -34.18
CA LYS A 204 55.27 34.55 -35.58
C LYS A 204 55.98 35.91 -35.75
N ASN A 205 55.62 36.92 -34.91
CA ASN A 205 56.20 38.22 -34.91
C ASN A 205 57.60 38.30 -34.27
N ASN A 206 57.95 37.33 -33.44
CA ASN A 206 59.28 37.27 -32.78
C ASN A 206 60.32 36.50 -33.61
N LYS A 207 60.01 36.06 -34.84
CA LYS A 207 60.93 35.36 -35.76
C LYS A 207 61.43 36.21 -36.90
N VAL A 208 61.38 37.54 -36.82
CA VAL A 208 61.95 38.50 -37.77
C VAL A 208 63.22 39.11 -37.20
#